data_9b433b4d8772560e3b238b3ee0680af7
#
_entry.id   9b433b4d8772560e3b238b3ee0680af7
#
_cell.length_a   1.000
_cell.length_b   1.000
_cell.length_c   1.000
_cell.angle_alpha   90.00
_cell.angle_beta   90.00
_cell.angle_gamma   90.00
#
_symmetry.space_group_name_H-M   'P 1'
#
loop_
_entity.id
_entity.type
_entity.pdbx_description
1 polymer ?
#
loop_
_entity_poly.entity_id
_entity_poly.type
_entity_poly.pdbx_seq_one_letter_code
_entity_poly.pdbx_strand_id
1 'polypeptide(L)'
;IYGSKGANGVIVIETKALTNERTIVSYTGSVNFEAPDLTSYNLCNSLEKLDIEQREGFYTSDESDIQAYAQMLYNERLKKALEGEDTYWLSKPLRLGVGNKHSLTVEMGTKALKAMASFAYNNVQGTMKGSYRTVVSGDANIAYRKNNWTFRNIMSIMWNKSEDSPYGSFDEYASLNP
;
A
#
# COMPACT_ATOMS: atom_id res chain seq x y z
N ILE A 1 -26.99 24.02 -12.91
CA ILE A 1 -28.09 24.33 -12.01
C ILE A 1 -28.32 23.10 -11.11
N TYR A 2 -27.80 23.17 -9.88
CA TYR A 2 -27.66 21.97 -9.05
C TYR A 2 -28.62 21.96 -7.84
N GLY A 3 -29.53 22.96 -7.77
CA GLY A 3 -30.60 23.08 -6.75
C GLY A 3 -30.07 23.10 -5.31
N SER A 4 -30.90 22.72 -4.36
CA SER A 4 -30.57 22.64 -2.93
C SER A 4 -29.45 21.65 -2.59
N LYS A 5 -29.20 20.65 -3.44
CA LYS A 5 -28.09 19.68 -3.27
C LYS A 5 -26.72 20.29 -3.50
N GLY A 6 -26.63 21.48 -4.11
CA GLY A 6 -25.38 22.23 -4.32
C GLY A 6 -24.99 23.18 -3.19
N ALA A 7 -25.74 23.24 -2.08
CA ALA A 7 -25.49 24.20 -0.99
C ALA A 7 -24.10 24.05 -0.33
N ASN A 8 -23.52 22.86 -0.32
CA ASN A 8 -22.19 22.57 0.23
C ASN A 8 -21.07 22.52 -0.84
N GLY A 9 -21.34 23.03 -2.04
CA GLY A 9 -20.43 22.99 -3.17
C GLY A 9 -20.70 21.81 -4.11
N VAL A 10 -20.30 21.96 -5.36
CA VAL A 10 -20.45 20.94 -6.40
C VAL A 10 -19.11 20.75 -7.09
N ILE A 11 -18.67 19.50 -7.20
CA ILE A 11 -17.53 19.13 -8.02
C ILE A 11 -18.07 18.63 -9.37
N VAL A 12 -17.83 19.39 -10.43
CA VAL A 12 -18.18 18.98 -11.78
C VAL A 12 -16.96 18.40 -12.44
N ILE A 13 -17.03 17.12 -12.83
CA ILE A 13 -15.98 16.45 -13.58
C ILE A 13 -16.41 16.39 -15.04
N GLU A 14 -15.74 17.16 -15.89
CA GLU A 14 -15.91 17.07 -17.34
C GLU A 14 -14.79 16.21 -17.91
N THR A 15 -15.14 15.11 -18.55
CA THR A 15 -14.17 14.30 -19.29
C THR A 15 -13.80 15.00 -20.59
N LYS A 16 -12.53 14.87 -21.00
CA LYS A 16 -12.03 15.44 -22.24
C LYS A 16 -12.91 15.02 -23.42
N ALA A 17 -13.42 16.00 -24.14
CA ALA A 17 -14.22 15.72 -25.33
C ALA A 17 -13.30 15.19 -26.45
N LEU A 18 -13.73 14.15 -27.14
CA LEU A 18 -13.08 13.63 -28.32
C LEU A 18 -13.16 14.67 -29.45
N THR A 19 -12.05 15.25 -29.86
CA THR A 19 -12.03 16.36 -30.80
C THR A 19 -11.48 15.95 -32.16
N ASN A 20 -10.81 14.80 -32.28
CA ASN A 20 -10.06 14.43 -33.49
C ASN A 20 -10.87 13.54 -34.42
N GLU A 21 -10.75 13.81 -35.73
CA GLU A 21 -11.29 12.97 -36.82
C GLU A 21 -10.30 11.85 -37.22
N ARG A 22 -9.47 11.38 -36.31
CA ARG A 22 -8.47 10.36 -36.53
C ARG A 22 -8.47 9.33 -35.40
N THR A 23 -7.92 8.17 -35.66
CA THR A 23 -7.65 7.16 -34.63
C THR A 23 -6.34 7.49 -33.92
N ILE A 24 -6.38 7.51 -32.58
CA ILE A 24 -5.22 7.71 -31.72
C ILE A 24 -5.16 6.53 -30.78
N VAL A 25 -4.00 5.92 -30.68
CA VAL A 25 -3.71 4.87 -29.70
C VAL A 25 -2.67 5.42 -28.73
N SER A 26 -2.98 5.40 -27.46
CA SER A 26 -2.10 5.89 -26.39
C SER A 26 -1.84 4.77 -25.40
N TYR A 27 -0.58 4.54 -25.08
CA TYR A 27 -0.16 3.63 -24.02
C TYR A 27 0.63 4.39 -22.96
N THR A 28 0.32 4.10 -21.70
CA THR A 28 1.05 4.62 -20.54
C THR A 28 1.44 3.48 -19.63
N GLY A 29 2.72 3.39 -19.31
CA GLY A 29 3.26 2.45 -18.33
C GLY A 29 3.98 3.21 -17.21
N SER A 30 3.82 2.75 -15.96
CA SER A 30 4.58 3.25 -14.82
C SER A 30 4.93 2.12 -13.88
N VAL A 31 6.10 2.25 -13.24
CA VAL A 31 6.56 1.36 -12.18
C VAL A 31 6.89 2.24 -10.98
N ASN A 32 6.37 1.87 -9.81
CA ASN A 32 6.61 2.55 -8.55
C ASN A 32 7.34 1.61 -7.59
N PHE A 33 8.27 2.16 -6.85
CA PHE A 33 8.97 1.48 -5.76
C PHE A 33 8.69 2.21 -4.47
N GLU A 34 8.39 1.46 -3.41
CA GLU A 34 8.10 1.98 -2.09
C GLU A 34 8.99 1.25 -1.08
N ALA A 35 9.95 1.96 -0.52
CA ALA A 35 10.85 1.42 0.49
C ALA A 35 10.38 1.86 1.88
N PRO A 36 10.30 0.94 2.87
CA PRO A 36 10.02 1.33 4.24
C PRO A 36 11.22 2.09 4.82
N ASP A 37 10.95 3.23 5.44
CA ASP A 37 11.95 3.99 6.18
C ASP A 37 11.85 3.66 7.67
N LEU A 38 12.87 2.97 8.19
CA LEU A 38 12.97 2.57 9.59
C LEU A 38 13.97 3.43 10.38
N THR A 39 14.54 4.47 9.78
CA THR A 39 15.61 5.28 10.40
C THR A 39 15.15 6.08 11.62
N SER A 40 13.83 6.33 11.74
CA SER A 40 13.26 7.05 12.89
C SER A 40 12.98 6.15 14.11
N TYR A 41 13.09 4.83 13.96
CA TYR A 41 12.85 3.87 15.04
C TYR A 41 14.16 3.54 15.76
N ASN A 42 14.34 4.11 16.94
CA ASN A 42 15.49 3.87 17.81
C ASN A 42 15.15 2.76 18.80
N LEU A 43 15.16 1.50 18.36
CA LEU A 43 14.96 0.35 19.24
C LEU A 43 16.29 -0.10 19.84
N CYS A 44 16.24 -0.56 21.08
CA CYS A 44 17.38 -1.17 21.76
C CYS A 44 17.77 -2.48 21.07
N ASN A 45 19.05 -2.74 20.96
CA ASN A 45 19.56 -4.05 20.64
C ASN A 45 19.48 -5.00 21.85
N SER A 46 19.77 -6.29 21.65
CA SER A 46 19.66 -7.32 22.70
C SER A 46 20.48 -6.99 23.96
N LEU A 47 21.69 -6.45 23.81
CA LEU A 47 22.54 -6.10 24.95
C LEU A 47 22.05 -4.85 25.69
N GLU A 48 21.65 -3.81 24.94
CA GLU A 48 21.10 -2.59 25.53
C GLU A 48 19.81 -2.88 26.30
N LYS A 49 18.95 -3.74 25.76
CA LYS A 49 17.71 -4.15 26.44
C LYS A 49 18.01 -4.90 27.73
N LEU A 50 18.93 -5.87 27.72
CA LEU A 50 19.33 -6.60 28.92
C LEU A 50 19.94 -5.68 29.99
N ASP A 51 20.73 -4.69 29.60
CA ASP A 51 21.27 -3.69 30.54
C ASP A 51 20.17 -2.87 31.21
N ILE A 52 19.18 -2.43 30.43
CA ILE A 52 18.02 -1.72 30.96
C ILE A 52 17.19 -2.61 31.89
N GLU A 53 16.88 -3.83 31.47
CA GLU A 53 16.12 -4.79 32.29
C GLU A 53 16.82 -5.10 33.61
N GLN A 54 18.15 -5.21 33.59
CA GLN A 54 18.94 -5.44 34.80
C GLN A 54 18.91 -4.23 35.75
N ARG A 55 19.07 -3.01 35.22
CA ARG A 55 19.01 -1.77 36.00
C ARG A 55 17.65 -1.53 36.63
N GLU A 56 16.59 -1.88 35.93
CA GLU A 56 15.20 -1.78 36.40
C GLU A 56 14.80 -2.92 37.35
N GLY A 57 15.70 -3.84 37.64
CA GLY A 57 15.50 -4.90 38.65
C GLY A 57 14.68 -6.10 38.14
N PHE A 58 14.50 -6.29 36.82
CA PHE A 58 13.75 -7.43 36.30
C PHE A 58 14.34 -8.80 36.68
N TYR A 59 15.62 -8.84 37.00
CA TYR A 59 16.34 -10.05 37.39
C TYR A 59 16.70 -10.07 38.89
N THR A 60 15.95 -9.34 39.72
CA THR A 60 16.12 -9.30 41.18
C THR A 60 14.86 -9.70 41.88
N SER A 61 15.00 -10.46 42.97
CA SER A 61 13.90 -10.88 43.85
C SER A 61 14.40 -11.04 45.26
N ASP A 62 13.53 -10.77 46.25
CA ASP A 62 13.83 -11.00 47.68
C ASP A 62 13.75 -12.48 48.05
N GLU A 63 13.10 -13.32 47.23
CA GLU A 63 13.00 -14.76 47.42
C GLU A 63 14.17 -15.48 46.79
N SER A 64 14.90 -16.29 47.54
CA SER A 64 16.17 -16.93 47.12
C SER A 64 16.00 -17.80 45.87
N ASP A 65 14.91 -18.58 45.77
CA ASP A 65 14.67 -19.51 44.65
C ASP A 65 14.33 -18.75 43.38
N ILE A 66 13.52 -17.68 43.50
CA ILE A 66 13.16 -16.80 42.39
C ILE A 66 14.39 -16.01 41.94
N GLN A 67 15.23 -15.54 42.86
CA GLN A 67 16.48 -14.86 42.55
C GLN A 67 17.43 -15.76 41.77
N ALA A 68 17.59 -17.01 42.16
CA ALA A 68 18.45 -17.95 41.46
C ALA A 68 17.95 -18.23 40.04
N TYR A 69 16.63 -18.37 39.87
CA TYR A 69 16.03 -18.53 38.54
C TYR A 69 16.20 -17.27 37.66
N ALA A 70 15.93 -16.11 38.23
CA ALA A 70 16.07 -14.84 37.51
C ALA A 70 17.52 -14.62 37.04
N GLN A 71 18.50 -14.93 37.87
CA GLN A 71 19.91 -14.85 37.52
C GLN A 71 20.31 -15.86 36.42
N MET A 72 19.79 -17.08 36.51
CA MET A 72 19.99 -18.08 35.46
C MET A 72 19.43 -17.58 34.10
N LEU A 73 18.21 -17.04 34.10
CA LEU A 73 17.59 -16.49 32.92
C LEU A 73 18.36 -15.32 32.32
N TYR A 74 18.85 -14.39 33.18
CA TYR A 74 19.72 -13.29 32.74
C TYR A 74 20.98 -13.81 32.05
N ASN A 75 21.66 -14.77 32.68
CA ASN A 75 22.90 -15.33 32.14
C ASN A 75 22.69 -16.05 30.81
N GLU A 76 21.56 -16.76 30.65
CA GLU A 76 21.20 -17.42 29.40
C GLU A 76 20.98 -16.40 28.28
N ARG A 77 20.21 -15.34 28.56
CA ARG A 77 19.93 -14.27 27.60
C ARG A 77 21.20 -13.49 27.23
N LEU A 78 22.03 -13.18 28.24
CA LEU A 78 23.31 -12.53 28.02
C LEU A 78 24.24 -13.37 27.12
N LYS A 79 24.32 -14.68 27.38
CA LYS A 79 25.08 -15.58 26.52
C LYS A 79 24.61 -15.53 25.07
N LYS A 80 23.29 -15.63 24.81
CA LYS A 80 22.71 -15.55 23.46
C LYS A 80 23.01 -14.21 22.79
N ALA A 81 22.84 -13.10 23.50
CA ALA A 81 23.14 -11.78 23.00
C ALA A 81 24.63 -11.60 22.65
N LEU A 82 25.55 -12.18 23.45
CA LEU A 82 26.99 -12.18 23.16
C LEU A 82 27.36 -13.11 21.99
N GLU A 83 26.58 -14.15 21.72
CA GLU A 83 26.71 -15.02 20.56
C GLU A 83 26.16 -14.36 19.27
N GLY A 84 25.56 -13.16 19.39
CA GLY A 84 25.09 -12.36 18.26
C GLY A 84 23.61 -12.57 17.94
N GLU A 85 22.82 -13.14 18.83
CA GLU A 85 21.37 -13.14 18.71
C GLU A 85 20.85 -11.73 18.97
N ASP A 86 20.57 -11.04 17.87
CA ASP A 86 19.98 -9.69 17.86
C ASP A 86 19.03 -9.57 16.66
N THR A 87 17.73 -9.54 16.94
CA THR A 87 16.73 -9.55 15.90
C THR A 87 16.04 -8.20 15.77
N TYR A 88 16.34 -7.49 14.69
CA TYR A 88 15.61 -6.28 14.34
C TYR A 88 14.22 -6.64 13.76
N TRP A 89 13.25 -6.80 14.65
CA TRP A 89 11.92 -7.31 14.34
C TRP A 89 11.14 -6.44 13.37
N LEU A 90 11.31 -5.11 13.40
CA LEU A 90 10.64 -4.18 12.49
C LEU A 90 10.89 -4.50 11.00
N SER A 91 12.04 -5.06 10.67
CA SER A 91 12.38 -5.42 9.29
C SER A 91 11.71 -6.72 8.81
N LYS A 92 11.31 -7.59 9.72
CA LYS A 92 10.83 -8.95 9.39
C LYS A 92 9.54 -8.97 8.56
N PRO A 93 8.49 -8.16 8.89
CA PRO A 93 7.28 -8.12 8.10
C PRO A 93 7.42 -7.29 6.82
N LEU A 94 8.52 -6.59 6.62
CA LEU A 94 8.70 -5.61 5.57
C LEU A 94 9.45 -6.15 4.34
N ARG A 95 9.17 -5.53 3.20
CA ARG A 95 9.85 -5.73 1.92
C ARG A 95 9.81 -4.44 1.12
N LEU A 96 10.57 -4.38 0.04
CA LEU A 96 10.39 -3.36 -0.98
C LEU A 96 9.01 -3.58 -1.65
N GLY A 97 8.15 -2.58 -1.58
CA GLY A 97 6.89 -2.53 -2.30
C GLY A 97 7.15 -2.21 -3.78
N VAL A 98 6.47 -2.92 -4.67
CA VAL A 98 6.59 -2.70 -6.12
C VAL A 98 5.20 -2.58 -6.71
N GLY A 99 4.96 -1.46 -7.39
CA GLY A 99 3.74 -1.20 -8.13
C GLY A 99 4.02 -1.12 -9.62
N ASN A 100 3.10 -1.64 -10.43
CA ASN A 100 3.11 -1.43 -11.86
C ASN A 100 1.72 -1.05 -12.34
N LYS A 101 1.66 -0.12 -13.28
CA LYS A 101 0.41 0.32 -13.90
C LYS A 101 0.61 0.41 -15.41
N HIS A 102 -0.32 -0.17 -16.14
CA HIS A 102 -0.38 -0.13 -17.59
C HIS A 102 -1.76 0.34 -18.00
N SER A 103 -1.83 1.27 -18.95
CA SER A 103 -3.08 1.70 -19.54
C SER A 103 -2.95 1.86 -21.04
N LEU A 104 -3.95 1.36 -21.74
CA LEU A 104 -4.11 1.49 -23.18
C LEU A 104 -5.41 2.24 -23.47
N THR A 105 -5.34 3.28 -24.24
CA THR A 105 -6.52 4.06 -24.67
C THR A 105 -6.54 4.14 -26.18
N VAL A 106 -7.69 3.85 -26.75
CA VAL A 106 -7.96 3.99 -28.19
C VAL A 106 -9.07 5.01 -28.36
N GLU A 107 -8.77 6.06 -29.06
CA GLU A 107 -9.72 7.10 -29.46
C GLU A 107 -9.92 7.05 -30.97
N MET A 108 -11.17 7.05 -31.39
CA MET A 108 -11.50 7.12 -32.81
C MET A 108 -12.66 8.07 -33.03
N GLY A 109 -12.66 8.77 -34.15
CA GLY A 109 -13.72 9.72 -34.39
C GLY A 109 -13.88 10.10 -35.86
N THR A 110 -15.14 10.43 -36.17
CA THR A 110 -15.58 11.15 -37.35
C THR A 110 -16.36 12.38 -36.89
N LYS A 111 -16.83 13.20 -37.83
CA LYS A 111 -17.73 14.35 -37.51
C LYS A 111 -19.00 13.92 -36.74
N ALA A 112 -19.51 12.74 -37.07
CA ALA A 112 -20.76 12.22 -36.50
C ALA A 112 -20.56 11.26 -35.31
N LEU A 113 -19.54 10.42 -35.37
CA LEU A 113 -19.27 9.38 -34.39
C LEU A 113 -17.93 9.63 -33.69
N LYS A 114 -17.92 9.62 -32.38
CA LYS A 114 -16.72 9.65 -31.54
C LYS A 114 -16.78 8.51 -30.56
N ALA A 115 -15.72 7.72 -30.49
CA ALA A 115 -15.62 6.60 -29.58
C ALA A 115 -14.25 6.61 -28.89
N MET A 116 -14.23 6.28 -27.62
CA MET A 116 -13.04 6.05 -26.83
C MET A 116 -13.22 4.74 -26.05
N ALA A 117 -12.21 3.92 -26.06
CA ALA A 117 -12.12 2.76 -25.20
C ALA A 117 -10.79 2.81 -24.45
N SER A 118 -10.81 2.53 -23.16
CA SER A 118 -9.59 2.42 -22.36
C SER A 118 -9.61 1.13 -21.54
N PHE A 119 -8.43 0.60 -21.36
CA PHE A 119 -8.17 -0.53 -20.46
C PHE A 119 -6.99 -0.16 -19.55
N ALA A 120 -7.13 -0.43 -18.27
CA ALA A 120 -6.04 -0.23 -17.33
C ALA A 120 -5.88 -1.44 -16.40
N TYR A 121 -4.64 -1.81 -16.19
CA TYR A 121 -4.19 -2.77 -15.20
C TYR A 121 -3.29 -2.07 -14.20
N ASN A 122 -3.58 -2.21 -12.91
CA ASN A 122 -2.77 -1.67 -11.84
C ASN A 122 -2.57 -2.76 -10.78
N ASN A 123 -1.32 -3.11 -10.52
CA ASN A 123 -0.94 -4.04 -9.47
C ASN A 123 0.05 -3.35 -8.54
N VAL A 124 -0.24 -3.38 -7.26
CA VAL A 124 0.60 -2.81 -6.21
C VAL A 124 0.84 -3.89 -5.17
N GLN A 125 2.10 -4.21 -4.93
CA GLN A 125 2.54 -4.99 -3.78
C GLN A 125 3.00 -4.01 -2.70
N GLY A 126 2.37 -4.06 -1.53
CA GLY A 126 2.69 -3.18 -0.42
C GLY A 126 4.02 -3.52 0.25
N THR A 127 4.48 -2.60 1.10
CA THR A 127 5.72 -2.74 1.88
C THR A 127 5.63 -3.82 2.96
N MET A 128 4.43 -4.12 3.46
CA MET A 128 4.22 -5.29 4.31
C MET A 128 4.09 -6.55 3.46
N LYS A 129 4.83 -7.60 3.82
CA LYS A 129 4.79 -8.90 3.13
C LYS A 129 3.38 -9.46 3.11
N GLY A 130 2.96 -10.02 1.97
CA GLY A 130 1.63 -10.58 1.78
C GLY A 130 0.57 -9.56 1.33
N SER A 131 0.74 -8.25 1.60
CA SER A 131 -0.22 -7.25 1.15
C SER A 131 -0.10 -6.98 -0.35
N TYR A 132 -1.24 -6.93 -1.04
CA TYR A 132 -1.29 -6.52 -2.44
C TYR A 132 -2.67 -5.99 -2.84
N ARG A 133 -2.70 -5.25 -3.93
CA ARG A 133 -3.92 -4.80 -4.58
C ARG A 133 -3.77 -4.86 -6.09
N THR A 134 -4.72 -5.51 -6.75
CA THR A 134 -4.82 -5.56 -8.20
C THR A 134 -6.13 -4.95 -8.64
N VAL A 135 -6.07 -3.99 -9.54
CA VAL A 135 -7.24 -3.33 -10.13
C VAL A 135 -7.16 -3.47 -11.64
N VAL A 136 -8.23 -3.97 -12.22
CA VAL A 136 -8.43 -4.01 -13.67
C VAL A 136 -9.65 -3.15 -13.98
N SER A 137 -9.50 -2.19 -14.87
CA SER A 137 -10.62 -1.34 -15.30
C SER A 137 -10.70 -1.23 -16.79
N GLY A 138 -11.92 -1.07 -17.29
CA GLY A 138 -12.24 -0.80 -18.66
C GLY A 138 -13.30 0.27 -18.76
N ASP A 139 -13.07 1.26 -19.63
CA ASP A 139 -14.01 2.34 -19.89
C ASP A 139 -14.32 2.41 -21.38
N ALA A 140 -15.56 2.68 -21.72
CA ALA A 140 -15.98 2.96 -23.07
C ALA A 140 -16.89 4.18 -23.10
N ASN A 141 -16.62 5.09 -24.01
CA ASN A 141 -17.43 6.29 -24.22
C ASN A 141 -17.69 6.42 -25.71
N ILE A 142 -18.99 6.40 -26.06
CA ILE A 142 -19.45 6.53 -27.46
C ILE A 142 -20.38 7.72 -27.51
N ALA A 143 -20.12 8.63 -28.43
CA ALA A 143 -21.00 9.77 -28.72
C ALA A 143 -21.31 9.81 -30.22
N TYR A 144 -22.58 9.73 -30.54
CA TYR A 144 -23.08 9.83 -31.93
C TYR A 144 -24.00 11.03 -32.05
N ARG A 145 -23.73 11.86 -33.06
CA ARG A 145 -24.52 13.05 -33.37
C ARG A 145 -25.00 13.01 -34.81
N LYS A 146 -26.30 13.16 -35.00
CA LYS A 146 -26.94 13.27 -36.30
C LYS A 146 -28.02 14.34 -36.28
N ASN A 147 -27.90 15.35 -37.10
CA ASN A 147 -28.81 16.52 -37.10
C ASN A 147 -28.93 17.13 -35.70
N ASN A 148 -30.13 17.17 -35.13
CA ASN A 148 -30.43 17.69 -33.82
C ASN A 148 -30.40 16.62 -32.70
N TRP A 149 -30.07 15.35 -33.02
CA TRP A 149 -30.02 14.25 -32.10
C TRP A 149 -28.55 14.00 -31.63
N THR A 150 -28.39 13.82 -30.32
CA THR A 150 -27.12 13.39 -29.74
C THR A 150 -27.39 12.18 -28.85
N PHE A 151 -26.75 11.07 -29.18
CA PHE A 151 -26.71 9.88 -28.35
C PHE A 151 -25.34 9.78 -27.69
N ARG A 152 -25.32 9.55 -26.36
CA ARG A 152 -24.09 9.31 -25.61
C ARG A 152 -24.27 8.08 -24.73
N ASN A 153 -23.30 7.19 -24.77
CA ASN A 153 -23.20 6.06 -23.86
C ASN A 153 -21.84 6.10 -23.16
N ILE A 154 -21.82 5.92 -21.86
CA ILE A 154 -20.61 5.82 -21.04
C ILE A 154 -20.76 4.54 -20.23
N MET A 155 -19.78 3.66 -20.36
CA MET A 155 -19.69 2.40 -19.64
C MET A 155 -18.35 2.32 -18.93
N SER A 156 -18.37 1.95 -17.65
CA SER A 156 -17.16 1.71 -16.85
C SER A 156 -17.32 0.39 -16.10
N ILE A 157 -16.29 -0.42 -16.16
CA ILE A 157 -16.22 -1.71 -15.46
C ILE A 157 -14.92 -1.70 -14.65
N MET A 158 -15.01 -2.11 -13.39
CA MET A 158 -13.85 -2.24 -12.51
C MET A 158 -13.91 -3.57 -11.77
N TRP A 159 -12.80 -4.27 -11.77
CA TRP A 159 -12.56 -5.41 -10.93
C TRP A 159 -11.39 -5.09 -9.98
N ASN A 160 -11.58 -5.37 -8.68
CA ASN A 160 -10.60 -5.09 -7.65
C ASN A 160 -10.41 -6.34 -6.79
N LYS A 161 -9.16 -6.73 -6.58
CA LYS A 161 -8.76 -7.77 -5.63
C LYS A 161 -7.66 -7.20 -4.73
N SER A 162 -7.84 -7.33 -3.43
CA SER A 162 -6.83 -6.92 -2.45
C SER A 162 -6.73 -7.95 -1.33
N GLU A 163 -5.57 -7.99 -0.73
CA GLU A 163 -5.28 -8.82 0.43
C GLU A 163 -4.40 -8.02 1.39
N ASP A 164 -4.75 -8.04 2.66
CA ASP A 164 -3.97 -7.42 3.70
C ASP A 164 -2.82 -8.33 4.14
N SER A 165 -1.83 -7.76 4.80
CA SER A 165 -0.69 -8.52 5.29
C SER A 165 -1.12 -9.52 6.37
N PRO A 166 -0.69 -10.80 6.29
CA PRO A 166 -0.92 -11.77 7.35
C PRO A 166 -0.08 -11.51 8.60
N TYR A 167 0.84 -10.55 8.55
CA TYR A 167 1.74 -10.20 9.66
C TYR A 167 1.09 -9.32 10.74
N GLY A 168 -0.19 -9.00 10.65
CA GLY A 168 -0.90 -8.20 11.63
C GLY A 168 -0.48 -6.73 11.66
N SER A 169 -0.54 -6.11 12.84
CA SER A 169 -0.18 -4.70 13.03
C SER A 169 1.34 -4.52 13.09
N PHE A 170 1.84 -3.49 12.43
CA PHE A 170 3.27 -3.15 12.46
C PHE A 170 3.76 -2.79 13.87
N ASP A 171 2.91 -2.18 14.68
CA ASP A 171 3.22 -1.74 16.05
C ASP A 171 3.59 -2.89 16.99
N GLU A 172 3.06 -4.09 16.74
CA GLU A 172 3.38 -5.28 17.53
C GLU A 172 4.87 -5.65 17.44
N TYR A 173 5.49 -5.41 16.28
CA TYR A 173 6.90 -5.71 16.06
C TYR A 173 7.85 -4.79 16.83
N ALA A 174 7.40 -3.58 17.20
CA ALA A 174 8.19 -2.65 18.01
C ALA A 174 8.32 -3.09 19.47
N SER A 175 7.42 -3.96 19.94
CA SER A 175 7.40 -4.46 21.32
C SER A 175 8.04 -5.85 21.48
N LEU A 176 8.45 -6.49 20.38
CA LEU A 176 9.08 -7.80 20.45
C LEU A 176 10.49 -7.72 21.04
N ASN A 177 10.89 -8.82 21.65
CA ASN A 177 12.21 -8.95 22.25
C ASN A 177 13.26 -9.16 21.15
N PRO A 178 14.31 -8.33 21.06
CA PRO A 178 15.37 -8.46 20.08
C PRO A 178 16.19 -9.72 20.24
#